data_4a5ad448503fd82fdac518d17ff3ba9c
#
_entry.id   4a5ad448503fd82fdac518d17ff3ba9c
#
_cell.length_a   1.000
_cell.length_b   1.000
_cell.length_c   1.000
_cell.angle_alpha   90.00
_cell.angle_beta   90.00
_cell.angle_gamma   90.00
#
_symmetry.space_group_name_H-M   'P 1'
#
loop_
_entity.id
_entity.type
_entity.pdbx_description
1 polymer ?
#
loop_
_entity_poly.entity_id
_entity_poly.type
_entity_poly.pdbx_seq_one_letter_code
_entity_poly.pdbx_strand_id
1 'polypeptide(L)'
;MRTKEKNFVSATVYLYNASREAEEFGTLLVRTLEENFEHSEIIFINDHSTDDSTEAVKRVSAIAGTTSVSLLNMSYFQGREAAMNAGLDLAIGDFVFEFDTTFVDYTAGDIMAVYEKAL
;
A
#
# COMPACT_ATOMS: atom_id res chain seq x y z
N MET A 1 19.65 -0.51 -18.08
CA MET A 1 19.10 -0.91 -16.77
C MET A 1 18.76 0.33 -15.96
N ARG A 2 17.56 0.38 -15.43
CA ARG A 2 17.12 1.54 -14.66
C ARG A 2 17.69 1.44 -13.23
N THR A 3 18.25 2.55 -12.74
CA THR A 3 18.71 2.63 -11.36
C THR A 3 17.50 2.88 -10.45
N LYS A 4 17.42 2.13 -9.35
CA LYS A 4 16.36 2.31 -8.39
C LYS A 4 16.52 3.59 -7.60
N GLU A 5 15.39 4.20 -7.22
CA GLU A 5 15.37 5.38 -6.38
C GLU A 5 15.82 5.04 -4.96
N LYS A 6 16.56 5.94 -4.35
CA LYS A 6 17.14 5.71 -3.00
C LYS A 6 16.22 6.20 -1.88
N ASN A 7 15.21 6.99 -2.18
CA ASN A 7 14.26 7.41 -1.16
C ASN A 7 13.53 6.21 -0.59
N PHE A 8 13.31 6.22 0.71
CA PHE A 8 12.46 5.24 1.36
C PHE A 8 11.00 5.67 1.11
N VAL A 9 10.22 4.78 0.52
CA VAL A 9 8.85 5.07 0.13
C VAL A 9 7.88 4.26 0.97
N SER A 10 6.86 4.93 1.51
CA SER A 10 5.75 4.29 2.19
C SER A 10 4.50 4.38 1.31
N ALA A 11 3.68 3.34 1.32
CA ALA A 11 2.36 3.36 0.70
C ALA A 11 1.35 2.95 1.75
N THR A 12 0.36 3.81 2.01
CA THR A 12 -0.75 3.48 2.89
C THR A 12 -1.96 3.16 2.03
N VAL A 13 -2.63 2.05 2.32
CA VAL A 13 -3.72 1.53 1.49
C VAL A 13 -4.93 1.27 2.36
N TYR A 14 -6.02 1.98 2.08
CA TYR A 14 -7.28 1.78 2.80
C TYR A 14 -7.93 0.48 2.36
N LEU A 15 -8.42 -0.29 3.33
CA LEU A 15 -9.01 -1.60 3.09
C LEU A 15 -10.30 -1.74 3.88
N TYR A 16 -11.42 -1.91 3.17
CA TYR A 16 -12.69 -2.24 3.80
C TYR A 16 -13.49 -3.14 2.86
N ASN A 17 -13.65 -4.41 3.24
CA ASN A 17 -14.42 -5.40 2.48
C ASN A 17 -14.09 -5.41 0.97
N ALA A 18 -12.79 -5.45 0.68
CA ALA A 18 -12.28 -5.42 -0.69
C ALA A 18 -11.14 -6.43 -0.86
N SER A 19 -11.36 -7.66 -0.42
CA SER A 19 -10.35 -8.72 -0.39
C SER A 19 -9.70 -8.95 -1.75
N ARG A 20 -10.50 -9.13 -2.79
CA ARG A 20 -10.01 -9.41 -4.14
C ARG A 20 -9.21 -8.23 -4.69
N GLU A 21 -9.75 -7.04 -4.57
CA GLU A 21 -9.12 -5.80 -5.06
C GLU A 21 -7.83 -5.53 -4.30
N ALA A 22 -7.83 -5.79 -3.00
CA ALA A 22 -6.63 -5.62 -2.17
C ALA A 22 -5.50 -6.54 -2.62
N GLU A 23 -5.81 -7.78 -2.96
CA GLU A 23 -4.80 -8.71 -3.44
C GLU A 23 -4.26 -8.30 -4.80
N GLU A 24 -5.13 -7.95 -5.74
CA GLU A 24 -4.73 -7.52 -7.09
C GLU A 24 -3.90 -6.25 -7.03
N PHE A 25 -4.39 -5.24 -6.33
CA PHE A 25 -3.69 -3.96 -6.20
C PHE A 25 -2.40 -4.11 -5.41
N GLY A 26 -2.44 -4.87 -4.33
CA GLY A 26 -1.26 -5.11 -3.50
C GLY A 26 -0.14 -5.79 -4.28
N THR A 27 -0.47 -6.76 -5.13
CA THR A 27 0.50 -7.44 -5.97
C THR A 27 1.15 -6.45 -6.95
N LEU A 28 0.35 -5.61 -7.60
CA LEU A 28 0.85 -4.57 -8.49
C LEU A 28 1.76 -3.61 -7.73
N LEU A 29 1.35 -3.19 -6.55
CA LEU A 29 2.08 -2.22 -5.76
C LEU A 29 3.43 -2.78 -5.29
N VAL A 30 3.46 -4.02 -4.82
CA VAL A 30 4.71 -4.69 -4.43
C VAL A 30 5.68 -4.69 -5.60
N ARG A 31 5.23 -5.13 -6.78
CA ARG A 31 6.09 -5.19 -7.97
C ARG A 31 6.60 -3.82 -8.36
N THR A 32 5.71 -2.82 -8.37
CA THR A 32 6.08 -1.47 -8.76
C THR A 32 7.12 -0.89 -7.80
N LEU A 33 6.91 -1.05 -6.51
CA LEU A 33 7.83 -0.51 -5.52
C LEU A 33 9.18 -1.23 -5.55
N GLU A 34 9.19 -2.55 -5.71
CA GLU A 34 10.44 -3.31 -5.74
C GLU A 34 11.25 -3.07 -7.00
N GLU A 35 10.59 -2.76 -8.12
CA GLU A 35 11.29 -2.44 -9.36
C GLU A 35 11.88 -1.04 -9.37
N ASN A 36 11.32 -0.12 -8.60
CA ASN A 36 11.67 1.30 -8.71
C ASN A 36 12.36 1.89 -7.48
N PHE A 37 12.31 1.24 -6.32
CA PHE A 37 12.87 1.77 -5.08
C PHE A 37 13.73 0.71 -4.38
N GLU A 38 14.80 1.16 -3.75
CA GLU A 38 15.67 0.27 -2.98
C GLU A 38 15.00 -0.15 -1.67
N HIS A 39 14.21 0.74 -1.07
CA HIS A 39 13.53 0.49 0.21
C HIS A 39 12.09 0.97 0.13
N SER A 40 11.17 0.13 0.55
CA SER A 40 9.75 0.48 0.55
C SER A 40 8.98 -0.31 1.60
N GLU A 41 7.84 0.25 1.99
CA GLU A 41 6.88 -0.42 2.87
C GLU A 41 5.47 -0.17 2.38
N ILE A 42 4.59 -1.13 2.63
CA ILE A 42 3.16 -0.99 2.39
C ILE A 42 2.45 -1.21 3.71
N ILE A 43 1.58 -0.29 4.07
CA ILE A 43 0.75 -0.38 5.28
C ILE A 43 -0.70 -0.46 4.83
N PHE A 44 -1.29 -1.65 4.94
CA PHE A 44 -2.72 -1.81 4.72
C PHE A 44 -3.45 -1.44 5.99
N ILE A 45 -4.44 -0.55 5.88
CA ILE A 45 -5.26 -0.13 7.02
C ILE A 45 -6.62 -0.81 6.88
N ASN A 46 -6.82 -1.88 7.66
CA ASN A 46 -8.07 -2.63 7.65
C ASN A 46 -9.06 -1.96 8.58
N ASP A 47 -10.07 -1.33 7.99
CA ASP A 47 -11.08 -0.58 8.74
C ASP A 47 -12.23 -1.51 9.17
N HIS A 48 -11.86 -2.57 9.91
CA HIS A 48 -12.79 -3.53 10.50
C HIS A 48 -13.61 -4.28 9.43
N SER A 49 -12.92 -4.85 8.44
CA SER A 49 -13.55 -5.65 7.39
C SER A 49 -14.23 -6.90 7.96
N THR A 50 -15.34 -7.31 7.36
CA THR A 50 -16.07 -8.52 7.73
C THR A 50 -15.81 -9.67 6.75
N ASP A 51 -15.09 -9.44 5.67
CA ASP A 51 -14.70 -10.47 4.70
C ASP A 51 -13.30 -11.01 5.01
N ASP A 52 -12.68 -11.71 4.06
CA ASP A 52 -11.33 -12.26 4.20
C ASP A 52 -10.22 -11.30 3.75
N SER A 53 -10.43 -9.99 3.89
CA SER A 53 -9.45 -8.98 3.50
C SER A 53 -8.10 -9.19 4.19
N THR A 54 -8.09 -9.62 5.46
CA THR A 54 -6.85 -9.92 6.19
C THR A 54 -6.05 -11.02 5.49
N GLU A 55 -6.71 -12.05 4.99
CA GLU A 55 -6.03 -13.14 4.27
C GLU A 55 -5.45 -12.66 2.95
N ALA A 56 -6.12 -11.72 2.28
CA ALA A 56 -5.60 -11.10 1.06
C ALA A 56 -4.28 -10.39 1.34
N VAL A 57 -4.18 -9.65 2.44
CA VAL A 57 -2.95 -8.96 2.84
C VAL A 57 -1.84 -9.97 3.13
N LYS A 58 -2.15 -11.08 3.76
CA LYS A 58 -1.16 -12.15 4.01
C LYS A 58 -0.61 -12.70 2.71
N ARG A 59 -1.45 -12.88 1.69
CA ARG A 59 -0.98 -13.35 0.37
C ARG A 59 -0.07 -12.33 -0.31
N VAL A 60 -0.38 -11.05 -0.18
CA VAL A 60 0.50 -9.98 -0.70
C VAL A 60 1.83 -9.99 0.03
N SER A 61 1.81 -10.13 1.35
CA SER A 61 3.04 -10.20 2.14
C SER A 61 3.91 -11.38 1.74
N ALA A 62 3.30 -12.50 1.39
CA ALA A 62 4.03 -13.71 1.01
C ALA A 62 4.84 -13.56 -0.28
N ILE A 63 4.41 -12.70 -1.20
CA ILE A 63 5.12 -12.48 -2.46
C ILE A 63 6.10 -11.31 -2.38
N ALA A 64 6.07 -10.53 -1.31
CA ALA A 64 6.96 -9.40 -1.14
C ALA A 64 8.39 -9.86 -0.82
N GLY A 65 9.37 -9.24 -1.45
CA GLY A 65 10.80 -9.49 -1.20
C GLY A 65 11.37 -8.40 -0.30
N THR A 66 11.83 -7.31 -0.91
CA THR A 66 12.43 -6.20 -0.16
C THR A 66 11.40 -5.24 0.44
N THR A 67 10.15 -5.28 -0.06
CA THR A 67 9.08 -4.43 0.47
C THR A 67 8.56 -5.03 1.77
N SER A 68 8.49 -4.22 2.81
CA SER A 68 7.84 -4.61 4.06
C SER A 68 6.34 -4.41 3.94
N VAL A 69 5.55 -5.42 4.26
CA VAL A 69 4.09 -5.35 4.21
C VAL A 69 3.53 -5.49 5.62
N SER A 70 2.78 -4.49 6.06
CA SER A 70 2.19 -4.44 7.39
C SER A 70 0.68 -4.30 7.31
N LEU A 71 0.00 -4.74 8.35
CA LEU A 71 -1.44 -4.63 8.47
C LEU A 71 -1.79 -3.93 9.76
N LEU A 72 -2.48 -2.79 9.65
CA LEU A 72 -3.04 -2.09 10.80
C LEU A 72 -4.52 -2.42 10.86
N ASN A 73 -4.95 -3.10 11.92
CA ASN A 73 -6.35 -3.43 12.13
C ASN A 73 -6.99 -2.39 13.05
N MET A 74 -8.01 -1.71 12.53
CA MET A 74 -8.83 -0.84 13.37
C MET A 74 -9.77 -1.72 14.21
N SER A 75 -9.92 -1.40 15.49
CA SER A 75 -10.70 -2.21 16.41
C SER A 75 -12.21 -2.13 16.14
N TYR A 76 -12.65 -1.09 15.44
CA TYR A 76 -14.02 -0.91 14.98
C TYR A 76 -14.00 -0.03 13.73
N PHE A 77 -15.09 -0.03 12.98
CA PHE A 77 -15.19 0.81 11.78
C PHE A 77 -15.10 2.29 12.14
N GLN A 78 -14.15 2.99 11.55
CA GLN A 78 -13.90 4.39 11.87
C GLN A 78 -14.13 5.35 10.70
N GLY A 79 -14.21 4.80 9.48
CA GLY A 79 -14.30 5.62 8.28
C GLY A 79 -12.93 5.83 7.65
N ARG A 80 -12.96 6.15 6.36
CA ARG A 80 -11.76 6.25 5.53
C ARG A 80 -10.76 7.29 6.04
N GLU A 81 -11.24 8.47 6.38
CA GLU A 81 -10.36 9.56 6.80
C GLU A 81 -9.58 9.22 8.07
N ALA A 82 -10.28 8.73 9.10
CA ALA A 82 -9.64 8.37 10.36
C ALA A 82 -8.66 7.21 10.17
N ALA A 83 -9.04 6.20 9.36
CA ALA A 83 -8.19 5.07 9.09
C ALA A 83 -6.92 5.49 8.34
N MET A 84 -7.05 6.33 7.33
CA MET A 84 -5.89 6.82 6.56
C MET A 84 -4.95 7.64 7.44
N ASN A 85 -5.49 8.46 8.34
CA ASN A 85 -4.66 9.22 9.28
C ASN A 85 -3.87 8.29 10.21
N ALA A 86 -4.49 7.21 10.68
CA ALA A 86 -3.81 6.23 11.52
C ALA A 86 -2.66 5.56 10.77
N GLY A 87 -2.87 5.22 9.50
CA GLY A 87 -1.82 4.64 8.65
C GLY A 87 -0.68 5.62 8.41
N LEU A 88 -1.01 6.88 8.15
CA LEU A 88 -0.01 7.92 7.91
C LEU A 88 0.90 8.11 9.12
N ASP A 89 0.35 8.00 10.33
CA ASP A 89 1.13 8.11 11.56
C ASP A 89 2.17 7.00 11.70
N LEU A 90 1.95 5.85 11.07
CA LEU A 90 2.88 4.73 11.09
C LEU A 90 3.93 4.79 9.97
N ALA A 91 3.67 5.57 8.93
CA ALA A 91 4.55 5.62 7.76
C ALA A 91 5.87 6.30 8.11
N ILE A 92 6.98 5.67 7.73
CA ILE A 92 8.33 6.17 8.07
C ILE A 92 9.13 6.59 6.84
N GLY A 93 8.56 6.47 5.65
CA GLY A 93 9.25 6.79 4.42
C GLY A 93 9.46 8.29 4.20
N ASP A 94 10.41 8.61 3.34
CA ASP A 94 10.69 9.99 2.91
C ASP A 94 9.58 10.52 2.00
N PHE A 95 8.89 9.62 1.30
CA PHE A 95 7.76 9.92 0.44
C PHE A 95 6.64 8.95 0.77
N VAL A 96 5.41 9.44 0.86
CA VAL A 96 4.25 8.61 1.20
C VAL A 96 3.22 8.69 0.09
N PHE A 97 2.90 7.52 -0.50
CA PHE A 97 1.72 7.38 -1.34
C PHE A 97 0.53 7.06 -0.45
N GLU A 98 -0.59 7.74 -0.67
CA GLU A 98 -1.82 7.45 0.05
C GLU A 98 -2.87 6.95 -0.94
N PHE A 99 -3.27 5.69 -0.79
CA PHE A 99 -4.30 5.08 -1.62
C PHE A 99 -5.56 4.88 -0.77
N ASP A 100 -6.56 5.70 -0.99
CA ASP A 100 -7.81 5.65 -0.22
C ASP A 100 -8.82 4.64 -0.76
N THR A 101 -8.43 3.87 -1.78
CA THR A 101 -9.25 2.82 -2.36
C THR A 101 -8.37 1.80 -3.07
N THR A 102 -8.84 0.56 -3.12
CA THR A 102 -8.22 -0.50 -3.92
C THR A 102 -8.95 -0.73 -5.23
N PHE A 103 -10.00 0.03 -5.51
CA PHE A 103 -10.77 -0.02 -6.76
C PHE A 103 -10.17 0.91 -7.78
N VAL A 104 -9.09 0.51 -8.40
CA VAL A 104 -8.47 1.41 -9.36
C VAL A 104 -7.81 0.66 -10.47
N ASP A 105 -7.83 1.25 -11.65
CA ASP A 105 -7.14 0.78 -12.83
C ASP A 105 -5.74 1.41 -12.92
N TYR A 106 -5.06 1.56 -11.77
CA TYR A 106 -3.71 2.08 -11.77
C TYR A 106 -2.76 1.09 -12.41
N THR A 107 -1.85 1.62 -13.21
CA THR A 107 -0.71 0.87 -13.72
C THR A 107 0.53 1.28 -12.95
N ALA A 108 1.59 0.48 -13.09
CA ALA A 108 2.88 0.84 -12.51
C ALA A 108 3.35 2.22 -13.02
N GLY A 109 3.09 2.52 -14.29
CA GLY A 109 3.43 3.82 -14.88
C GLY A 109 2.68 4.97 -14.23
N ASP A 110 1.41 4.77 -13.90
CA ASP A 110 0.60 5.80 -13.22
C ASP A 110 1.17 6.12 -11.84
N ILE A 111 1.55 5.09 -11.08
CA ILE A 111 2.12 5.25 -9.75
C ILE A 111 3.44 6.02 -9.83
N MET A 112 4.31 5.65 -10.74
CA MET A 112 5.60 6.32 -10.90
C MET A 112 5.45 7.75 -11.41
N ALA A 113 4.44 8.02 -12.24
CA ALA A 113 4.17 9.38 -12.71
C ALA A 113 3.80 10.32 -11.54
N VAL A 114 3.03 9.83 -10.58
CA VAL A 114 2.70 10.60 -9.37
C VAL A 114 3.96 10.91 -8.57
N TYR A 115 4.82 9.92 -8.38
CA TYR A 115 6.08 10.10 -7.65
C TYR A 115 6.96 11.13 -8.34
N GLU A 116 7.15 11.02 -9.64
CA GLU A 116 8.02 11.91 -10.40
C GLU A 116 7.54 13.36 -10.38
N LYS A 117 6.22 13.57 -10.40
CA LYS A 117 5.67 14.92 -10.33
C LYS A 117 5.84 15.57 -8.96
N ALA A 118 5.93 14.77 -7.90
CA ALA A 118 6.06 15.26 -6.54
C ALA A 118 7.49 15.67 -6.17
N LEU A 119 8.46 15.25 -6.97
CA LEU A 119 9.87 15.54 -6.71
C LEU A 119 10.27 16.97 -7.08
#